data_494bdc9091fc42966a37fe97ef666d4e
#
_entry.id   494bdc9091fc42966a37fe97ef666d4e
#
_cell.length_a   1.000
_cell.length_b   1.000
_cell.length_c   1.000
_cell.angle_alpha   90.00
_cell.angle_beta   90.00
_cell.angle_gamma   90.00
#
_symmetry.space_group_name_H-M   'P 1'
#
loop_
_entity.id
_entity.type
_entity.pdbx_description
1 polymer ?
#
loop_
_entity_poly.entity_id
_entity_poly.type
_entity_poly.pdbx_seq_one_letter_code
_entity_poly.pdbx_strand_id
1 'polypeptide(L)'
;KGHRVVTATGTLCTEQVEPVFNVHADVRRTALVGIGAKGAQTPVLCVELEAGVAKTEQARIADELRHIGEGHVHTGRIDRFLFHPGFPVDIRHNAKIGRETLAVWAARHAQDLP
;
A
#
# COMPACT_ATOMS: atom_id res chain seq x y z
N LYS A 1 -6.19 -14.72 9.95
CA LYS A 1 -5.21 -14.86 8.88
C LYS A 1 -5.23 -13.65 7.99
N GLY A 2 -4.12 -12.98 7.89
CA GLY A 2 -4.01 -11.80 7.07
C GLY A 2 -3.70 -12.14 5.62
N HIS A 3 -3.83 -11.13 4.79
CA HIS A 3 -3.38 -11.23 3.40
C HIS A 3 -1.86 -11.19 3.34
N ARG A 4 -1.32 -11.82 2.33
CA ARG A 4 0.12 -11.92 2.14
C ARG A 4 0.52 -11.55 0.75
N VAL A 5 1.68 -10.91 0.65
CA VAL A 5 2.31 -10.62 -0.63
C VAL A 5 3.60 -11.44 -0.67
N VAL A 6 3.68 -12.36 -1.62
CA VAL A 6 4.83 -13.27 -1.73
C VAL A 6 5.75 -12.75 -2.82
N THR A 7 6.90 -12.25 -2.40
CA THR A 7 7.92 -11.73 -3.30
C THR A 7 8.98 -12.78 -3.56
N ALA A 8 9.87 -12.51 -4.50
CA ALA A 8 10.96 -13.41 -4.81
C ALA A 8 11.91 -13.62 -3.63
N THR A 9 11.92 -12.71 -2.67
CA THR A 9 12.86 -12.72 -1.55
C THR A 9 12.20 -12.92 -0.19
N GLY A 10 10.90 -13.15 -0.15
CA GLY A 10 10.20 -13.41 1.12
C GLY A 10 8.74 -13.04 1.07
N THR A 11 8.06 -13.27 2.16
CA THR A 11 6.62 -13.02 2.29
C THR A 11 6.38 -11.82 3.20
N LEU A 12 5.52 -10.93 2.77
CA LEU A 12 5.09 -9.77 3.55
C LEU A 12 3.65 -9.98 4.00
N CYS A 13 3.41 -9.79 5.30
CA CYS A 13 2.05 -9.91 5.86
C CYS A 13 1.46 -8.52 6.02
N THR A 14 0.29 -8.30 5.44
CA THR A 14 -0.34 -6.97 5.46
C THR A 14 -0.56 -6.46 6.87
N GLU A 15 -0.91 -7.36 7.80
CA GLU A 15 -1.13 -7.01 9.20
C GLU A 15 0.12 -6.46 9.90
N GLN A 16 1.29 -6.80 9.40
CA GLN A 16 2.56 -6.35 9.98
C GLN A 16 3.09 -5.12 9.26
N VAL A 17 2.70 -4.93 8.02
CA VAL A 17 3.23 -3.85 7.17
C VAL A 17 2.39 -2.57 7.30
N GLU A 18 1.09 -2.69 7.17
CA GLU A 18 0.23 -1.51 7.08
C GLU A 18 0.28 -0.63 8.33
N PRO A 19 0.30 -1.18 9.55
CA PRO A 19 0.37 -0.32 10.74
C PRO A 19 1.62 0.56 10.80
N VAL A 20 2.72 0.13 10.19
CA VAL A 20 3.95 0.91 10.17
C VAL A 20 3.72 2.23 9.44
N PHE A 21 2.99 2.19 8.33
CA PHE A 21 2.76 3.36 7.49
C PHE A 21 1.55 4.17 7.93
N ASN A 22 0.60 3.54 8.62
CA ASN A 22 -0.63 4.21 9.05
C ASN A 22 -0.39 5.27 10.13
N VAL A 23 0.83 5.39 10.65
CA VAL A 23 1.18 6.43 11.62
C VAL A 23 1.29 7.81 11.00
N HIS A 24 1.40 7.90 9.67
CA HIS A 24 1.56 9.19 9.00
C HIS A 24 0.29 10.03 9.13
N ALA A 25 0.45 11.29 9.55
CA ALA A 25 -0.69 12.15 9.87
C ALA A 25 -1.63 12.43 8.70
N ASP A 26 -1.09 12.47 7.47
CA ASP A 26 -1.88 12.75 6.28
C ASP A 26 -2.49 11.52 5.65
N VAL A 27 -2.20 10.35 6.18
CA VAL A 27 -2.68 9.07 5.65
C VAL A 27 -3.90 8.61 6.41
N ARG A 28 -4.98 8.38 5.68
CA ARG A 28 -6.20 7.83 6.26
C ARG A 28 -6.06 6.32 6.49
N ARG A 29 -5.53 5.62 5.48
CA ARG A 29 -5.27 4.18 5.58
C ARG A 29 -4.37 3.74 4.43
N THR A 30 -3.77 2.58 4.59
CA THR A 30 -2.94 1.97 3.56
C THR A 30 -3.38 0.55 3.31
N ALA A 31 -3.00 0.03 2.15
CA ALA A 31 -3.22 -1.37 1.81
C ALA A 31 -2.05 -1.87 0.98
N LEU A 32 -1.39 -2.91 1.48
CA LEU A 32 -0.32 -3.55 0.74
C LEU A 32 -0.92 -4.57 -0.22
N VAL A 33 -0.57 -4.45 -1.50
CA VAL A 33 -0.98 -5.42 -2.52
C VAL A 33 0.25 -5.90 -3.27
N GLY A 34 0.13 -7.08 -3.88
CA GLY A 34 1.19 -7.61 -4.73
C GLY A 34 0.74 -7.57 -6.19
N ILE A 35 1.64 -7.16 -7.06
CA ILE A 35 1.40 -7.19 -8.50
C ILE A 35 2.42 -8.10 -9.16
N GLY A 36 1.97 -8.78 -10.22
CA GLY A 36 2.80 -9.74 -10.95
C GLY A 36 2.53 -11.18 -10.55
N ALA A 37 3.46 -12.05 -10.91
CA ALA A 37 3.26 -13.49 -10.77
C ALA A 37 3.27 -13.94 -9.31
N LYS A 38 2.40 -14.90 -8.99
CA LYS A 38 2.38 -15.54 -7.68
C LYS A 38 3.77 -16.05 -7.32
N GLY A 39 4.20 -15.76 -6.11
CA GLY A 39 5.53 -16.19 -5.63
C GLY A 39 6.65 -15.24 -6.01
N ALA A 40 6.40 -14.29 -6.89
CA ALA A 40 7.38 -13.29 -7.30
C ALA A 40 6.71 -11.94 -7.50
N GLN A 41 5.81 -11.59 -6.58
CA GLN A 41 5.07 -10.34 -6.66
C GLN A 41 5.93 -9.14 -6.28
N THR A 42 5.62 -8.00 -6.87
CA THR A 42 6.18 -6.72 -6.46
C THR A 42 5.23 -6.10 -5.45
N PRO A 43 5.70 -5.76 -4.24
CA PRO A 43 4.83 -5.13 -3.26
C PRO A 43 4.60 -3.66 -3.60
N VAL A 44 3.34 -3.26 -3.53
CA VAL A 44 2.94 -1.87 -3.73
C VAL A 44 2.07 -1.45 -2.55
N LEU A 45 2.41 -0.34 -1.93
CA LEU A 45 1.58 0.21 -0.88
C LEU A 45 0.61 1.20 -1.49
N CYS A 46 -0.66 0.86 -1.45
CA CYS A 46 -1.71 1.77 -1.85
C CYS A 46 -2.04 2.67 -0.66
N VAL A 47 -2.19 3.96 -0.92
CA VAL A 47 -2.37 4.97 0.11
C VAL A 47 -3.63 5.77 -0.17
N GLU A 48 -4.49 5.85 0.83
CA GLU A 48 -5.64 6.77 0.80
C GLU A 48 -5.31 7.90 1.76
N LEU A 49 -5.34 9.13 1.27
CA LEU A 49 -5.00 10.30 2.08
C LEU A 49 -6.22 10.80 2.83
N GLU A 50 -5.98 11.52 3.92
CA GLU A 50 -7.03 12.20 4.63
C GLU A 50 -7.69 13.27 3.74
N ALA A 51 -8.96 13.54 4.01
CA ALA A 51 -9.70 14.54 3.27
C ALA A 51 -8.99 15.91 3.40
N GLY A 52 -8.94 16.63 2.30
CA GLY A 52 -8.33 17.96 2.29
C GLY A 52 -6.85 17.99 1.98
N VAL A 53 -6.19 16.84 1.94
CA VAL A 53 -4.77 16.80 1.56
C VAL A 53 -4.66 16.99 0.05
N ALA A 54 -3.92 18.01 -0.38
CA ALA A 54 -3.82 18.34 -1.79
C ALA A 54 -3.00 17.30 -2.55
N LYS A 55 -3.37 17.08 -3.80
CA LYS A 55 -2.66 16.15 -4.67
C LYS A 55 -1.18 16.51 -4.83
N THR A 56 -0.87 17.81 -4.76
CA THR A 56 0.50 18.29 -4.85
C THR A 56 1.39 17.82 -3.70
N GLU A 57 0.80 17.31 -2.61
CA GLU A 57 1.54 16.80 -1.47
C GLU A 57 1.96 15.34 -1.61
N GLN A 58 1.51 14.65 -2.66
CA GLN A 58 1.75 13.21 -2.79
C GLN A 58 3.23 12.86 -2.85
N ALA A 59 4.04 13.63 -3.57
CA ALA A 59 5.47 13.35 -3.68
C ALA A 59 6.16 13.45 -2.32
N ARG A 60 5.84 14.48 -1.55
CA ARG A 60 6.37 14.67 -0.20
C ARG A 60 5.96 13.51 0.71
N ILE A 61 4.68 13.16 0.66
CA ILE A 61 4.15 12.08 1.52
C ILE A 61 4.79 10.74 1.14
N ALA A 62 4.98 10.46 -0.14
CA ALA A 62 5.64 9.23 -0.58
C ALA A 62 7.06 9.14 -0.02
N ASP A 63 7.81 10.25 -0.05
CA ASP A 63 9.16 10.26 0.52
C ASP A 63 9.13 10.04 2.02
N GLU A 64 8.18 10.64 2.72
CA GLU A 64 8.05 10.45 4.16
C GLU A 64 7.67 9.02 4.51
N LEU A 65 6.78 8.40 3.74
CA LEU A 65 6.40 7.00 3.94
C LEU A 65 7.59 6.07 3.71
N ARG A 66 8.36 6.33 2.65
CA ARG A 66 9.56 5.54 2.38
C ARG A 66 10.51 5.61 3.55
N HIS A 67 10.71 6.79 4.09
CA HIS A 67 11.57 6.99 5.24
C HIS A 67 11.06 6.26 6.49
N ILE A 68 9.75 6.30 6.73
CA ILE A 68 9.13 5.55 7.82
C ILE A 68 9.39 4.06 7.66
N GLY A 69 9.20 3.54 6.44
CA GLY A 69 9.40 2.11 6.15
C GLY A 69 10.84 1.67 6.36
N GLU A 70 11.80 2.54 6.09
CA GLU A 70 13.21 2.23 6.27
C GLU A 70 13.59 2.03 7.73
N GLY A 71 12.77 2.49 8.64
CA GLY A 71 12.99 2.29 10.07
C GLY A 71 12.70 0.87 10.55
N HIS A 72 12.16 0.00 9.70
CA HIS A 72 11.82 -1.38 10.06
C HIS A 72 12.34 -2.33 8.99
N VAL A 73 12.89 -3.46 9.42
CA VAL A 73 13.48 -4.44 8.50
C VAL A 73 12.46 -4.94 7.50
N HIS A 74 11.26 -5.26 7.96
CA HIS A 74 10.22 -5.89 7.11
C HIS A 74 9.55 -4.92 6.14
N THR A 75 9.73 -3.61 6.31
CA THR A 75 9.12 -2.62 5.43
C THR A 75 10.15 -1.83 4.61
N GLY A 76 11.42 -2.05 4.84
CA GLY A 76 12.48 -1.29 4.17
C GLY A 76 12.53 -1.50 2.67
N ARG A 77 11.95 -2.60 2.17
CA ARG A 77 11.93 -2.90 0.74
C ARG A 77 10.74 -2.31 0.02
N ILE A 78 9.78 -1.76 0.76
CA ILE A 78 8.58 -1.19 0.15
C ILE A 78 8.92 0.22 -0.29
N ASP A 79 9.07 0.40 -1.59
CA ASP A 79 9.44 1.68 -2.17
C ASP A 79 8.48 2.13 -3.27
N ARG A 80 7.38 1.40 -3.46
CA ARG A 80 6.37 1.74 -4.46
C ARG A 80 5.08 2.12 -3.76
N PHE A 81 4.66 3.38 -3.94
CA PHE A 81 3.50 3.96 -3.30
C PHE A 81 2.57 4.49 -4.37
N LEU A 82 1.30 4.08 -4.31
CA LEU A 82 0.28 4.55 -5.23
C LEU A 82 -0.85 5.19 -4.42
N PHE A 83 -1.24 6.39 -4.80
CA PHE A 83 -2.30 7.12 -4.10
C PHE A 83 -3.64 6.85 -4.76
N HIS A 84 -4.60 6.41 -3.96
CA HIS A 84 -5.94 6.07 -4.42
C HIS A 84 -6.94 7.07 -3.83
N PRO A 85 -7.92 7.54 -4.63
CA PRO A 85 -8.88 8.53 -4.14
C PRO A 85 -9.81 8.04 -3.03
N GLY A 86 -10.08 6.76 -2.98
CA GLY A 86 -10.93 6.19 -1.93
C GLY A 86 -11.01 4.68 -2.10
N PHE A 87 -10.49 3.94 -1.12
CA PHE A 87 -10.37 2.48 -1.22
C PHE A 87 -11.73 1.83 -1.39
N PRO A 88 -11.81 0.80 -2.26
CA PRO A 88 -13.01 -0.02 -2.31
C PRO A 88 -13.15 -0.80 -1.00
N VAL A 89 -14.37 -0.82 -0.47
CA VAL A 89 -14.66 -1.57 0.75
C VAL A 89 -15.81 -2.52 0.49
N ASP A 90 -15.78 -3.68 1.14
CA ASP A 90 -16.86 -4.65 1.05
C ASP A 90 -17.77 -4.48 2.26
N ILE A 91 -18.91 -3.87 2.03
CA ILE A 91 -19.88 -3.58 3.09
C ILE A 91 -20.38 -4.86 3.75
N ARG A 92 -20.51 -5.93 2.96
CA ARG A 92 -21.00 -7.22 3.47
C ARG A 92 -20.03 -7.90 4.43
N HIS A 93 -18.76 -7.48 4.42
CA HIS A 93 -17.72 -8.06 5.25
C HIS A 93 -17.14 -7.02 6.20
N ASN A 94 -18.01 -6.27 6.88
CA ASN A 94 -17.62 -5.26 7.86
C ASN A 94 -16.74 -4.16 7.29
N ALA A 95 -17.08 -3.72 6.06
CA ALA A 95 -16.36 -2.65 5.37
C ALA A 95 -14.86 -2.94 5.22
N LYS A 96 -14.50 -4.19 5.06
CA LYS A 96 -13.10 -4.56 4.80
C LYS A 96 -12.64 -4.02 3.45
N ILE A 97 -11.37 -3.70 3.37
CA ILE A 97 -10.77 -3.23 2.12
C ILE A 97 -10.91 -4.31 1.05
N GLY A 98 -11.39 -3.93 -0.13
CA GLY A 98 -11.47 -4.82 -1.28
C GLY A 98 -10.09 -4.99 -1.92
N ARG A 99 -9.26 -5.85 -1.34
CA ARG A 99 -7.86 -5.97 -1.74
C ARG A 99 -7.68 -6.49 -3.16
N GLU A 100 -8.55 -7.39 -3.61
CA GLU A 100 -8.45 -7.91 -4.97
C GLU A 100 -8.72 -6.82 -6.00
N THR A 101 -9.76 -6.01 -5.76
CA THR A 101 -10.07 -4.89 -6.63
C THR A 101 -8.93 -3.87 -6.63
N LEU A 102 -8.36 -3.63 -5.45
CA LEU A 102 -7.28 -2.68 -5.30
C LEU A 102 -6.01 -3.17 -6.00
N ALA A 103 -5.74 -4.47 -5.95
CA ALA A 103 -4.58 -5.04 -6.64
C ALA A 103 -4.70 -4.90 -8.16
N VAL A 104 -5.90 -5.07 -8.71
CA VAL A 104 -6.13 -4.86 -10.15
C VAL A 104 -5.89 -3.40 -10.51
N TRP A 105 -6.40 -2.49 -9.70
CA TRP A 105 -6.17 -1.05 -9.91
C TRP A 105 -4.68 -0.73 -9.85
N ALA A 106 -3.97 -1.26 -8.86
CA ALA A 106 -2.54 -1.02 -8.69
C ALA A 106 -1.74 -1.54 -9.89
N ALA A 107 -2.09 -2.71 -10.41
CA ALA A 107 -1.41 -3.27 -11.57
C ALA A 107 -1.56 -2.36 -12.79
N ARG A 108 -2.73 -1.74 -12.96
CA ARG A 108 -2.96 -0.81 -14.08
C ARG A 108 -2.16 0.48 -13.93
N HIS A 109 -1.91 0.92 -12.71
CA HIS A 109 -1.23 2.19 -12.44
C HIS A 109 0.26 2.02 -12.17
N ALA A 110 0.73 0.77 -12.04
CA ALA A 110 2.15 0.52 -11.76
C ALA A 110 3.07 1.00 -12.86
N GLN A 111 2.56 1.10 -14.09
CA GLN A 111 3.35 1.59 -15.23
C GLN A 111 3.74 3.05 -15.08
N ASP A 112 3.02 3.79 -14.24
CA ASP A 112 3.27 5.21 -14.01
C ASP A 112 4.33 5.43 -12.92
N LEU A 113 4.80 4.37 -12.28
CA LEU A 113 5.82 4.46 -11.25
C LEU A 113 7.20 4.55 -11.88
N PRO A 114 8.05 5.43 -11.34
CA PRO A 114 9.41 5.55 -11.85
C PRO A 114 10.26 4.30 -11.62
#